data_3631bdf2c49c362872a4bbc5a1e6463e
#
_entry.id   3631bdf2c49c362872a4bbc5a1e6463e
#
_cell.length_a   1.000
_cell.length_b   1.000
_cell.length_c   1.000
_cell.angle_alpha   90.00
_cell.angle_beta   90.00
_cell.angle_gamma   90.00
#
_symmetry.space_group_name_H-M   'P 1'
#
loop_
_entity.id
_entity.type
_entity.pdbx_description
1 polymer ?
#
loop_
_entity_poly.entity_id
_entity_poly.type
_entity_poly.pdbx_seq_one_letter_code
_entity_poly.pdbx_strand_id
1 'polypeptide(L)'
;SMADNGLHSAADFDKQISAYQREEMKLRNEIAELRSKSKIYAATAHNLQACRTYKSVWLEYASKPLAQKDTFYKKNEAALQTYCRAASQLDKMGISLGTEPEKVRQLVTETESRIADLIAELEIVRKTNQAIQEDKEKVEQIQSG
;
A
#
# COMPACT_ATOMS: atom_id res chain seq x y z
N SER A 1 -38.15 27.90 3.97
CA SER A 1 -38.31 27.39 5.34
C SER A 1 -37.14 26.48 5.70
N MET A 2 -36.80 26.44 6.95
CA MET A 2 -35.74 25.57 7.44
C MET A 2 -36.02 24.09 7.19
N ALA A 3 -37.25 23.66 7.20
CA ALA A 3 -37.66 22.30 6.95
C ALA A 3 -37.34 21.85 5.52
N ASP A 4 -37.26 22.77 4.57
CA ASP A 4 -37.05 22.48 3.17
C ASP A 4 -35.61 22.03 2.84
N ASN A 5 -34.64 22.34 3.71
CA ASN A 5 -33.23 22.04 3.47
C ASN A 5 -32.76 20.73 4.10
N GLY A 6 -33.57 20.07 4.92
CA GLY A 6 -33.25 18.75 5.48
C GLY A 6 -32.09 18.67 6.46
N LEU A 7 -31.48 19.82 6.84
CA LEU A 7 -30.29 19.86 7.70
C LEU A 7 -30.46 20.71 8.96
N HIS A 8 -31.68 20.89 9.41
CA HIS A 8 -31.97 21.87 10.46
C HIS A 8 -32.23 21.29 11.85
N SER A 9 -32.37 19.95 11.93
CA SER A 9 -32.47 19.27 13.21
C SER A 9 -31.12 18.66 13.60
N ALA A 10 -30.87 18.53 14.91
CA ALA A 10 -29.70 17.85 15.41
C ALA A 10 -29.64 16.41 14.90
N ALA A 11 -30.78 15.73 14.75
CA ALA A 11 -30.85 14.37 14.25
C ALA A 11 -30.40 14.29 12.78
N ASP A 12 -30.74 15.27 11.94
CA ASP A 12 -30.33 15.30 10.54
C ASP A 12 -28.82 15.53 10.42
N PHE A 13 -28.26 16.43 11.20
CA PHE A 13 -26.81 16.63 11.27
C PHE A 13 -26.09 15.37 11.73
N ASP A 14 -26.60 14.71 12.78
CA ASP A 14 -26.00 13.47 13.30
C ASP A 14 -25.99 12.35 12.27
N LYS A 15 -27.06 12.22 11.47
CA LYS A 15 -27.09 11.25 10.37
C LYS A 15 -26.01 11.52 9.34
N GLN A 16 -25.83 12.77 8.94
CA GLN A 16 -24.81 13.15 7.98
C GLN A 16 -23.40 12.96 8.53
N ILE A 17 -23.17 13.38 9.76
CA ILE A 17 -21.88 13.20 10.43
C ILE A 17 -21.53 11.71 10.48
N SER A 18 -22.48 10.87 10.89
CA SER A 18 -22.27 9.42 10.94
C SER A 18 -21.96 8.82 9.55
N ALA A 19 -22.66 9.29 8.52
CA ALA A 19 -22.42 8.83 7.16
C ALA A 19 -21.01 9.20 6.66
N TYR A 20 -20.55 10.41 6.92
CA TYR A 20 -19.21 10.86 6.57
C TYR A 20 -18.13 10.15 7.39
N GLN A 21 -18.40 9.87 8.67
CA GLN A 21 -17.48 9.09 9.50
C GLN A 21 -17.29 7.66 8.97
N ARG A 22 -18.37 7.03 8.51
CA ARG A 22 -18.30 5.71 7.87
C ARG A 22 -17.51 5.75 6.56
N GLU A 23 -17.74 6.77 5.75
CA GLU A 23 -17.00 6.95 4.49
C GLU A 23 -15.51 7.20 4.75
N GLU A 24 -15.19 8.02 5.75
CA GLU A 24 -13.83 8.27 6.19
C GLU A 24 -13.12 6.97 6.60
N MET A 25 -13.79 6.15 7.40
CA MET A 25 -13.24 4.87 7.86
C MET A 25 -13.02 3.91 6.67
N LYS A 26 -13.96 3.84 5.75
CA LYS A 26 -13.85 3.03 4.54
C LYS A 26 -12.63 3.43 3.71
N LEU A 27 -12.45 4.74 3.48
CA LEU A 27 -11.31 5.25 2.72
C LEU A 27 -9.99 4.96 3.43
N ARG A 28 -9.92 5.15 4.75
CA ARG A 28 -8.73 4.83 5.54
C ARG A 28 -8.36 3.36 5.45
N ASN A 29 -9.34 2.47 5.50
CA ASN A 29 -9.14 1.04 5.38
C ASN A 29 -8.63 0.65 3.98
N GLU A 30 -9.20 1.23 2.93
CA GLU A 30 -8.73 1.01 1.56
C GLU A 30 -7.28 1.48 1.38
N ILE A 31 -6.95 2.66 1.91
CA ILE A 31 -5.59 3.20 1.87
C ILE A 31 -4.62 2.26 2.59
N ALA A 32 -4.98 1.77 3.78
CA ALA A 32 -4.14 0.86 4.55
C ALA A 32 -3.89 -0.46 3.80
N GLU A 33 -4.92 -1.04 3.18
CA GLU A 33 -4.80 -2.25 2.37
C GLU A 33 -3.88 -2.03 1.17
N LEU A 34 -4.03 -0.92 0.46
CA LEU A 34 -3.20 -0.59 -0.70
C LEU A 34 -1.75 -0.32 -0.30
N ARG A 35 -1.52 0.31 0.85
CA ARG A 35 -0.16 0.50 1.37
C ARG A 35 0.51 -0.84 1.67
N SER A 36 -0.22 -1.79 2.23
CA SER A 36 0.30 -3.14 2.47
C SER A 36 0.64 -3.84 1.16
N LYS A 37 -0.23 -3.75 0.15
CA LYS A 37 0.04 -4.29 -1.19
C LYS A 37 1.25 -3.64 -1.84
N SER A 38 1.37 -2.32 -1.74
CA SER A 38 2.51 -1.59 -2.31
C SER A 38 3.83 -2.07 -1.73
N LYS A 39 3.88 -2.30 -0.41
CA LYS A 39 5.08 -2.84 0.26
C LYS A 39 5.44 -4.24 -0.25
N ILE A 40 4.44 -5.09 -0.42
CA ILE A 40 4.63 -6.45 -0.94
C ILE A 40 5.16 -6.40 -2.38
N TYR A 41 4.55 -5.58 -3.23
CA TYR A 41 5.01 -5.41 -4.62
C TYR A 41 6.43 -4.85 -4.68
N ALA A 42 6.75 -3.85 -3.87
CA ALA A 42 8.10 -3.27 -3.83
C ALA A 42 9.15 -4.30 -3.39
N ALA A 43 8.85 -5.08 -2.36
CA ALA A 43 9.74 -6.16 -1.90
C ALA A 43 9.88 -7.25 -2.98
N THR A 44 8.80 -7.61 -3.65
CA THR A 44 8.80 -8.57 -4.74
C THR A 44 9.67 -8.11 -5.91
N ALA A 45 9.51 -6.85 -6.34
CA ALA A 45 10.32 -6.27 -7.40
C ALA A 45 11.81 -6.26 -7.03
N HIS A 46 12.12 -5.90 -5.78
CA HIS A 46 13.48 -5.92 -5.26
C HIS A 46 14.10 -7.32 -5.32
N ASN A 47 13.36 -8.33 -4.87
CA ASN A 47 13.82 -9.73 -4.88
C ASN A 47 13.98 -10.26 -6.30
N LEU A 48 13.06 -9.93 -7.21
CA LEU A 48 13.19 -10.30 -8.62
C LEU A 48 14.42 -9.66 -9.25
N GLN A 49 14.68 -8.40 -8.94
CA GLN A 49 15.88 -7.72 -9.44
C GLN A 49 17.16 -8.33 -8.89
N ALA A 50 17.19 -8.69 -7.61
CA ALA A 50 18.35 -9.34 -6.99
C ALA A 50 18.64 -10.70 -7.64
N CYS A 51 17.62 -11.51 -7.89
CA CYS A 51 17.76 -12.77 -8.59
C CYS A 51 18.29 -12.56 -10.01
N ARG A 52 17.81 -11.55 -10.71
CA ARG A 52 18.26 -11.23 -12.06
C ARG A 52 19.72 -10.79 -12.07
N THR A 53 20.09 -9.94 -11.13
CA THR A 53 21.45 -9.39 -11.02
C THR A 53 22.49 -10.49 -10.73
N TYR A 54 22.15 -11.43 -9.85
CA TYR A 54 23.09 -12.44 -9.37
C TYR A 54 22.89 -13.83 -9.97
N LYS A 55 22.01 -13.96 -10.95
CA LYS A 55 21.72 -15.25 -11.59
C LYS A 55 22.98 -15.91 -12.17
N SER A 56 23.83 -15.13 -12.86
CA SER A 56 25.05 -15.68 -13.47
C SER A 56 26.02 -16.21 -12.43
N VAL A 57 26.19 -15.53 -11.31
CA VAL A 57 27.04 -15.98 -10.20
C VAL A 57 26.49 -17.27 -9.59
N TRP A 58 25.17 -17.34 -9.41
CA TRP A 58 24.51 -18.55 -8.91
C TRP A 58 24.70 -19.74 -9.85
N LEU A 59 24.50 -19.56 -11.15
CA LEU A 59 24.69 -20.62 -12.15
C LEU A 59 26.12 -21.07 -12.21
N GLU A 60 27.07 -20.17 -12.10
CA GLU A 60 28.49 -20.49 -12.03
C GLU A 60 28.81 -21.34 -10.81
N TYR A 61 28.33 -20.94 -9.63
CA TYR A 61 28.46 -21.72 -8.40
C TYR A 61 27.88 -23.14 -8.57
N ALA A 62 26.65 -23.22 -9.09
CA ALA A 62 25.97 -24.50 -9.28
C ALA A 62 26.71 -25.45 -10.22
N SER A 63 27.45 -24.90 -11.18
CA SER A 63 28.22 -25.69 -12.15
C SER A 63 29.62 -26.05 -11.70
N LYS A 64 30.11 -25.47 -10.60
CA LYS A 64 31.46 -25.78 -10.11
C LYS A 64 31.58 -27.23 -9.63
N PRO A 65 32.74 -27.89 -9.89
CA PRO A 65 33.03 -29.15 -9.26
C PRO A 65 33.03 -29.00 -7.72
N LEU A 66 32.65 -30.08 -7.04
CA LEU A 66 32.55 -30.09 -5.58
C LEU A 66 33.79 -29.54 -4.88
N ALA A 67 34.98 -29.92 -5.37
CA ALA A 67 36.26 -29.48 -4.80
C ALA A 67 36.49 -27.96 -4.89
N GLN A 68 35.77 -27.25 -5.78
CA GLN A 68 35.96 -25.83 -6.02
C GLN A 68 34.81 -24.99 -5.43
N LYS A 69 33.70 -25.62 -5.02
CA LYS A 69 32.51 -24.88 -4.56
C LYS A 69 32.76 -24.02 -3.34
N ASP A 70 33.48 -24.53 -2.37
CA ASP A 70 33.74 -23.80 -1.12
C ASP A 70 34.56 -22.52 -1.36
N THR A 71 35.61 -22.62 -2.15
CA THR A 71 36.45 -21.49 -2.51
C THR A 71 35.66 -20.43 -3.30
N PHE A 72 34.87 -20.90 -4.28
CA PHE A 72 34.02 -20.01 -5.07
C PHE A 72 32.97 -19.31 -4.19
N TYR A 73 32.31 -20.06 -3.29
CA TYR A 73 31.35 -19.52 -2.36
C TYR A 73 31.96 -18.41 -1.51
N LYS A 74 33.11 -18.65 -0.90
CA LYS A 74 33.79 -17.67 -0.05
C LYS A 74 34.11 -16.36 -0.78
N LYS A 75 34.50 -16.46 -2.05
CA LYS A 75 34.79 -15.28 -2.88
C LYS A 75 33.53 -14.52 -3.31
N ASN A 76 32.38 -15.18 -3.36
CA ASN A 76 31.14 -14.62 -3.87
C ASN A 76 30.00 -14.69 -2.85
N GLU A 77 30.34 -14.77 -1.57
CA GLU A 77 29.39 -15.06 -0.50
C GLU A 77 28.23 -14.06 -0.46
N ALA A 78 28.52 -12.76 -0.53
CA ALA A 78 27.49 -11.72 -0.49
C ALA A 78 26.49 -11.86 -1.64
N ALA A 79 26.98 -12.07 -2.85
CA ALA A 79 26.14 -12.23 -4.04
C ALA A 79 25.29 -13.51 -3.96
N LEU A 80 25.90 -14.64 -3.55
CA LEU A 80 25.22 -15.92 -3.44
C LEU A 80 24.16 -15.90 -2.34
N GLN A 81 24.46 -15.31 -1.18
CA GLN A 81 23.49 -15.15 -0.09
C GLN A 81 22.32 -14.25 -0.49
N THR A 82 22.62 -13.16 -1.20
CA THR A 82 21.57 -12.24 -1.68
C THR A 82 20.64 -12.96 -2.66
N TYR A 83 21.21 -13.71 -3.61
CA TYR A 83 20.41 -14.50 -4.54
C TYR A 83 19.53 -15.53 -3.80
N CYS A 84 20.12 -16.31 -2.91
CA CYS A 84 19.39 -17.35 -2.18
C CYS A 84 18.26 -16.80 -1.33
N ARG A 85 18.49 -15.70 -0.63
CA ARG A 85 17.44 -15.05 0.19
C ARG A 85 16.30 -14.54 -0.69
N ALA A 86 16.63 -13.87 -1.79
CA ALA A 86 15.64 -13.35 -2.71
C ALA A 86 14.82 -14.48 -3.34
N ALA A 87 15.49 -15.51 -3.84
CA ALA A 87 14.84 -16.68 -4.45
C ALA A 87 13.93 -17.41 -3.45
N SER A 88 14.38 -17.56 -2.20
CA SER A 88 13.59 -18.19 -1.14
C SER A 88 12.32 -17.39 -0.82
N GLN A 89 12.40 -16.05 -0.75
CA GLN A 89 11.23 -15.21 -0.51
C GLN A 89 10.22 -15.30 -1.65
N LEU A 90 10.70 -15.28 -2.89
CA LEU A 90 9.84 -15.44 -4.07
C LEU A 90 9.16 -16.80 -4.11
N ASP A 91 9.90 -17.86 -3.77
CA ASP A 91 9.35 -19.21 -3.71
C ASP A 91 8.22 -19.32 -2.68
N LYS A 92 8.42 -18.76 -1.49
CA LYS A 92 7.40 -18.73 -0.43
C LYS A 92 6.12 -18.00 -0.88
N MET A 93 6.25 -17.04 -1.77
CA MET A 93 5.12 -16.27 -2.30
C MET A 93 4.52 -16.89 -3.56
N GLY A 94 5.11 -17.98 -4.06
CA GLY A 94 4.66 -18.62 -5.28
C GLY A 94 4.96 -17.81 -6.54
N ILE A 95 5.98 -16.94 -6.50
CA ILE A 95 6.33 -16.05 -7.61
C ILE A 95 7.49 -16.66 -8.40
N SER A 96 7.30 -16.78 -9.71
CA SER A 96 8.33 -17.28 -10.62
C SER A 96 9.51 -16.31 -10.69
N LEU A 97 10.74 -16.86 -10.62
CA LEU A 97 11.99 -16.09 -10.76
C LEU A 97 12.13 -15.45 -12.15
N GLY A 98 11.40 -15.95 -13.14
CA GLY A 98 11.37 -15.39 -14.49
C GLY A 98 10.43 -14.20 -14.66
N THR A 99 9.69 -13.82 -13.62
CA THR A 99 8.82 -12.65 -13.65
C THR A 99 9.66 -11.39 -13.84
N GLU A 100 9.23 -10.53 -14.76
CA GLU A 100 9.93 -9.27 -15.02
C GLU A 100 9.78 -8.29 -13.86
N PRO A 101 10.88 -7.81 -13.25
CA PRO A 101 10.80 -6.83 -12.15
C PRO A 101 10.01 -5.58 -12.53
N GLU A 102 10.11 -5.15 -13.78
CA GLU A 102 9.44 -3.94 -14.28
C GLU A 102 7.92 -4.06 -14.21
N LYS A 103 7.36 -5.23 -14.48
CA LYS A 103 5.91 -5.45 -14.36
C LYS A 103 5.42 -5.23 -12.94
N VAL A 104 6.21 -5.68 -11.96
CA VAL A 104 5.88 -5.51 -10.54
C VAL A 104 6.08 -4.05 -10.10
N ARG A 105 7.12 -3.39 -10.61
CA ARG A 105 7.32 -1.95 -10.37
C ARG A 105 6.16 -1.11 -10.90
N GLN A 106 5.58 -1.49 -12.04
CA GLN A 106 4.37 -0.84 -12.56
C GLN A 106 3.19 -0.98 -11.60
N LEU A 107 3.03 -2.16 -10.97
CA LEU A 107 2.00 -2.36 -9.95
C LEU A 107 2.21 -1.46 -8.74
N VAL A 108 3.46 -1.23 -8.33
CA VAL A 108 3.79 -0.27 -7.26
C VAL A 108 3.32 1.13 -7.65
N THR A 109 3.67 1.58 -8.85
CA THR A 109 3.31 2.90 -9.35
C THR A 109 1.79 3.08 -9.41
N GLU A 110 1.08 2.10 -9.96
CA GLU A 110 -0.39 2.13 -10.05
C GLU A 110 -1.04 2.17 -8.67
N THR A 111 -0.53 1.35 -7.76
CA THR A 111 -1.05 1.29 -6.38
C THR A 111 -0.81 2.60 -5.64
N GLU A 112 0.37 3.18 -5.76
CA GLU A 112 0.68 4.47 -5.13
C GLU A 112 -0.15 5.61 -5.71
N SER A 113 -0.42 5.58 -7.02
CA SER A 113 -1.32 6.54 -7.67
C SER A 113 -2.75 6.43 -7.11
N ARG A 114 -3.24 5.21 -6.94
CA ARG A 114 -4.56 4.99 -6.34
C ARG A 114 -4.62 5.46 -4.89
N ILE A 115 -3.56 5.23 -4.12
CA ILE A 115 -3.44 5.73 -2.74
C ILE A 115 -3.55 7.25 -2.73
N ALA A 116 -2.85 7.94 -3.62
CA ALA A 116 -2.90 9.40 -3.71
C ALA A 116 -4.31 9.90 -4.00
N ASP A 117 -5.03 9.25 -4.92
CA ASP A 117 -6.42 9.58 -5.22
C ASP A 117 -7.33 9.40 -4.01
N LEU A 118 -7.17 8.30 -3.28
CA LEU A 118 -7.97 8.04 -2.07
C LEU A 118 -7.66 9.01 -0.95
N ILE A 119 -6.41 9.42 -0.79
CA ILE A 119 -6.02 10.45 0.18
C ILE A 119 -6.70 11.77 -0.15
N ALA A 120 -6.77 12.15 -1.44
CA ALA A 120 -7.47 13.35 -1.88
C ALA A 120 -8.97 13.27 -1.58
N GLU A 121 -9.60 12.12 -1.86
CA GLU A 121 -11.00 11.87 -1.50
C GLU A 121 -11.23 11.98 0.01
N LEU A 122 -10.36 11.37 0.81
CA LEU A 122 -10.44 11.41 2.26
C LEU A 122 -10.40 12.84 2.79
N GLU A 123 -9.53 13.67 2.22
CA GLU A 123 -9.42 15.07 2.60
C GLU A 123 -10.72 15.84 2.33
N ILE A 124 -11.36 15.59 1.19
CA ILE A 124 -12.64 16.19 0.84
C ILE A 124 -13.72 15.77 1.84
N VAL A 125 -13.81 14.47 2.15
CA VAL A 125 -14.77 13.94 3.12
C VAL A 125 -14.58 14.56 4.50
N ARG A 126 -13.33 14.65 4.95
CA ARG A 126 -13.01 15.25 6.26
C ARG A 126 -13.39 16.71 6.35
N LYS A 127 -13.10 17.49 5.33
CA LYS A 127 -13.45 18.92 5.28
C LYS A 127 -14.96 19.13 5.23
N THR A 128 -15.65 18.30 4.45
CA THR A 128 -17.12 18.34 4.37
C THR A 128 -17.75 18.01 5.72
N ASN A 129 -17.26 16.97 6.38
CA ASN A 129 -17.75 16.59 7.70
C ASN A 129 -17.48 17.68 8.74
N GLN A 130 -16.30 18.29 8.70
CA GLN A 130 -15.96 19.41 9.58
C GLN A 130 -16.91 20.60 9.40
N ALA A 131 -17.22 20.95 8.15
CA ALA A 131 -18.16 22.01 7.84
C ALA A 131 -19.56 21.72 8.39
N ILE A 132 -20.02 20.48 8.29
CA ILE A 132 -21.31 20.05 8.82
C ILE A 132 -21.33 20.10 10.34
N GLN A 133 -20.25 19.69 11.00
CA GLN A 133 -20.13 19.81 12.46
C GLN A 133 -20.17 21.26 12.94
N GLU A 134 -19.53 22.17 12.23
CA GLU A 134 -19.57 23.61 12.51
C GLU A 134 -20.99 24.17 12.33
N ASP A 135 -21.69 23.75 11.28
CA ASP A 135 -23.07 24.16 11.05
C ASP A 135 -24.00 23.66 12.17
N LYS A 136 -23.80 22.42 12.62
CA LYS A 136 -24.54 21.87 13.75
C LYS A 136 -24.32 22.69 15.01
N GLU A 137 -23.10 23.05 15.33
CA GLU A 137 -22.78 23.90 16.49
C GLU A 137 -23.47 25.25 16.41
N LYS A 138 -23.47 25.87 15.23
CA LYS A 138 -24.16 27.16 15.03
C LYS A 138 -25.66 27.07 15.28
N VAL A 139 -26.28 25.99 14.77
CA VAL A 139 -27.71 25.75 14.97
C VAL A 139 -28.02 25.52 16.45
N GLU A 140 -27.22 24.73 17.13
CA GLU A 140 -27.40 24.48 18.58
C GLU A 140 -27.24 25.74 19.41
N GLN A 141 -26.31 26.63 19.08
CA GLN A 141 -26.12 27.91 19.74
C GLN A 141 -27.33 28.84 19.56
N ILE A 142 -27.89 28.87 18.36
CA ILE A 142 -29.10 29.65 18.07
C ILE A 142 -30.28 29.09 18.85
N GLN A 143 -30.45 27.78 18.93
CA GLN A 143 -31.56 27.14 19.65
C GLN A 143 -31.45 27.28 21.16
N SER A 144 -30.24 27.32 21.71
CA SER A 144 -30.00 27.46 23.14
C SER A 144 -29.99 28.91 23.64
N GLY A 145 -29.86 29.84 22.72
CA GLY A 145 -29.92 31.28 23.02
C GLY A 145 -31.33 31.81 23.02
#